data_bc370efa2b773be5cce474523d3678c4
#
_entry.id   bc370efa2b773be5cce474523d3678c4
#
_cell.length_a   1.000
_cell.length_b   1.000
_cell.length_c   1.000
_cell.angle_alpha   90.00
_cell.angle_beta   90.00
_cell.angle_gamma   90.00
#
_symmetry.space_group_name_H-M   'P 1'
#
loop_
_entity.id
_entity.type
_entity.pdbx_description
1 polymer ?
#
loop_
_entity_poly.entity_id
_entity_poly.type
_entity_poly.pdbx_seq_one_letter_code
_entity_poly.pdbx_strand_id
1 'polypeptide(L)'
;MKEIELRNVKGTTDYSPREQYIRNYISDTLKCVFEKYGFKPLQTPLLCYYDLLALKYDEENDILKEVYKVSDQGNRNLALRYDLTVPFAKYIAINQNTKLPFKRYEIGEVFRNGPVKLGRDREFIQCDVDSVGIEGQLVEAEFIALYVEAYSKLGIDVVIKYNNRKFLSGIIIEAGISEELITDTITIIDKFEKLTKEELQKEFLKIGLNEEQIEKLYSYLQMNIEELIKLENKNDVLAQGIQELETLKQYIKELELTKYVQFSPSLARGQEYYTGTVFEVYVTDGSIKSSIGGGGRYDKMITDFINDGKEYPAVGISFGLNVIYEILKNREEFTENALTDIFIIPMGTQIQCLKIAEIMRKAGYRVEVEMKTRKMKKSLEYANEENIPYVFILGEDELAQNNISVKNMKEKKQDIIDIDNIIENFEKIK
;
A
#
# COMPACT_ATOMS: atom_id res chain seq x y z
N MET A 1 30.30 -19.89 -24.88
CA MET A 1 29.55 -19.42 -23.68
C MET A 1 28.07 -19.82 -23.93
N LYS A 2 27.40 -20.40 -22.92
CA LYS A 2 25.92 -20.56 -23.06
C LYS A 2 25.31 -19.19 -23.21
N GLU A 3 24.46 -19.01 -24.19
CA GLU A 3 23.71 -17.79 -24.39
C GLU A 3 22.82 -17.59 -23.14
N ILE A 4 23.05 -16.52 -22.38
CA ILE A 4 22.25 -16.21 -21.20
C ILE A 4 21.06 -15.40 -21.69
N GLU A 5 19.86 -15.92 -21.49
CA GLU A 5 18.63 -15.20 -21.78
C GLU A 5 18.43 -14.10 -20.74
N LEU A 6 18.49 -12.84 -21.16
CA LEU A 6 18.28 -11.65 -20.31
C LEU A 6 16.77 -11.43 -20.11
N ARG A 7 16.22 -11.98 -19.03
CA ARG A 7 14.79 -11.85 -18.68
C ARG A 7 14.60 -11.78 -17.18
N ASN A 8 13.55 -11.12 -16.75
CA ASN A 8 13.12 -11.10 -15.36
C ASN A 8 12.42 -12.41 -14.97
N VAL A 9 12.44 -12.71 -13.69
CA VAL A 9 11.58 -13.76 -13.14
C VAL A 9 10.12 -13.35 -13.32
N LYS A 10 9.25 -14.28 -13.70
CA LYS A 10 7.81 -13.97 -13.87
C LYS A 10 7.23 -13.40 -12.57
N GLY A 11 6.61 -12.22 -12.66
CA GLY A 11 6.03 -11.49 -11.54
C GLY A 11 7.03 -10.64 -10.76
N THR A 12 8.19 -10.33 -11.38
CA THR A 12 9.11 -9.26 -10.98
C THR A 12 9.27 -8.29 -12.14
N THR A 13 9.53 -7.01 -11.84
CA THR A 13 9.55 -5.94 -12.85
C THR A 13 10.71 -4.99 -12.63
N ASP A 14 11.44 -4.66 -13.71
CA ASP A 14 12.34 -3.52 -13.73
C ASP A 14 11.50 -2.26 -13.98
N TYR A 15 11.57 -1.30 -13.08
CA TYR A 15 10.87 -0.03 -13.23
C TYR A 15 11.77 1.00 -13.87
N SER A 16 11.31 1.60 -14.96
CA SER A 16 11.99 2.74 -15.60
C SER A 16 12.07 3.94 -14.64
N PRO A 17 12.96 4.94 -14.89
CA PRO A 17 13.06 6.12 -14.03
C PRO A 17 11.72 6.82 -13.78
N ARG A 18 10.87 6.93 -14.78
CA ARG A 18 9.52 7.54 -14.67
C ARG A 18 8.60 6.70 -13.79
N GLU A 19 8.55 5.40 -14.01
CA GLU A 19 7.74 4.49 -13.20
C GLU A 19 8.20 4.50 -11.73
N GLN A 20 9.51 4.48 -11.49
CA GLN A 20 10.05 4.56 -10.15
C GLN A 20 9.77 5.92 -9.50
N TYR A 21 9.74 7.02 -10.24
CA TYR A 21 9.33 8.33 -9.74
C TYR A 21 7.90 8.30 -9.18
N ILE A 22 6.95 7.69 -9.90
CA ILE A 22 5.57 7.54 -9.43
C ILE A 22 5.52 6.70 -8.14
N ARG A 23 6.27 5.61 -8.09
CA ARG A 23 6.36 4.73 -6.92
C ARG A 23 6.93 5.47 -5.70
N ASN A 24 7.95 6.29 -5.89
CA ASN A 24 8.52 7.16 -4.85
C ASN A 24 7.50 8.19 -4.38
N TYR A 25 6.77 8.84 -5.30
CA TYR A 25 5.70 9.78 -4.96
C TYR A 25 4.63 9.14 -4.06
N ILE A 26 4.21 7.92 -4.38
CA ILE A 26 3.25 7.16 -3.56
C ILE A 26 3.83 6.90 -2.16
N SER A 27 5.04 6.35 -2.10
CA SER A 27 5.75 6.05 -0.84
C SER A 27 5.89 7.29 0.04
N ASP A 28 6.37 8.40 -0.53
CA ASP A 28 6.65 9.63 0.21
C ASP A 28 5.34 10.29 0.69
N THR A 29 4.28 10.23 -0.11
CA THR A 29 2.95 10.70 0.28
C THR A 29 2.40 9.90 1.45
N LEU A 30 2.45 8.57 1.38
CA LEU A 30 2.01 7.69 2.46
C LEU A 30 2.84 7.90 3.74
N LYS A 31 4.16 7.94 3.62
CA LYS A 31 5.08 8.21 4.73
C LYS A 31 4.75 9.53 5.44
N CYS A 32 4.53 10.60 4.67
CA CYS A 32 4.15 11.91 5.22
C CYS A 32 2.85 11.81 6.05
N VAL A 33 1.85 11.05 5.58
CA VAL A 33 0.61 10.84 6.32
C VAL A 33 0.86 10.00 7.58
N PHE A 34 1.58 8.89 7.48
CA PHE A 34 1.88 8.03 8.63
C PHE A 34 2.57 8.79 9.76
N GLU A 35 3.58 9.60 9.43
CA GLU A 35 4.31 10.43 10.39
C GLU A 35 3.42 11.50 11.05
N LYS A 36 2.46 12.09 10.32
CA LYS A 36 1.45 13.02 10.88
C LYS A 36 0.56 12.35 11.93
N TYR A 37 0.24 11.07 11.77
CA TYR A 37 -0.52 10.29 12.75
C TYR A 37 0.34 9.71 13.88
N GLY A 38 1.63 10.09 13.93
CA GLY A 38 2.56 9.70 14.99
C GLY A 38 3.11 8.28 14.86
N PHE A 39 2.98 7.64 13.69
CA PHE A 39 3.64 6.37 13.41
C PHE A 39 5.13 6.56 13.17
N LYS A 40 5.94 5.66 13.70
CA LYS A 40 7.41 5.70 13.63
C LYS A 40 7.94 4.72 12.61
N PRO A 41 9.01 5.07 11.87
CA PRO A 41 9.60 4.15 10.92
C PRO A 41 10.20 2.94 11.61
N LEU A 42 9.96 1.77 11.04
CA LEU A 42 10.57 0.50 11.44
C LEU A 42 10.95 -0.25 10.17
N GLN A 43 12.01 -1.02 10.21
CA GLN A 43 12.38 -1.93 9.13
C GLN A 43 12.74 -3.30 9.71
N THR A 44 12.13 -4.33 9.15
CA THR A 44 12.39 -5.73 9.50
C THR A 44 13.16 -6.43 8.37
N PRO A 45 13.90 -7.52 8.65
CA PRO A 45 14.65 -8.23 7.61
C PRO A 45 13.75 -8.87 6.55
N LEU A 46 14.20 -8.86 5.29
CA LEU A 46 13.58 -9.60 4.17
C LEU A 46 13.70 -11.11 4.36
N LEU A 47 14.87 -11.55 4.84
CA LEU A 47 15.18 -12.96 5.05
C LEU A 47 14.79 -13.36 6.46
N CYS A 48 13.93 -14.36 6.56
CA CYS A 48 13.38 -14.88 7.82
C CYS A 48 13.66 -16.38 7.96
N TYR A 49 13.55 -16.91 9.17
CA TYR A 49 13.40 -18.35 9.33
C TYR A 49 12.03 -18.78 8.83
N TYR A 50 11.97 -19.88 8.06
CA TYR A 50 10.71 -20.40 7.54
C TYR A 50 9.74 -20.75 8.67
N ASP A 51 10.24 -21.35 9.75
CA ASP A 51 9.43 -21.76 10.89
C ASP A 51 8.71 -20.58 11.56
N LEU A 52 9.34 -19.38 11.55
CA LEU A 52 8.70 -18.16 12.04
C LEU A 52 7.47 -17.79 11.19
N LEU A 53 7.58 -17.90 9.86
CA LEU A 53 6.49 -17.57 8.94
C LEU A 53 5.38 -18.62 8.97
N ALA A 54 5.74 -19.87 9.23
CA ALA A 54 4.83 -21.01 9.30
C ALA A 54 4.08 -21.14 10.63
N LEU A 55 4.54 -20.47 11.69
CA LEU A 55 4.15 -20.70 13.09
C LEU A 55 2.64 -20.59 13.35
N LYS A 56 1.87 -19.93 12.49
CA LYS A 56 0.44 -19.66 12.65
C LYS A 56 -0.46 -20.30 11.59
N TYR A 57 0.13 -21.15 10.76
CA TYR A 57 -0.59 -21.80 9.70
C TYR A 57 -0.41 -23.31 9.80
N ASP A 58 -1.48 -24.04 9.56
CA ASP A 58 -1.40 -25.47 9.38
C ASP A 58 -0.56 -25.78 8.13
N GLU A 59 0.16 -26.92 8.12
CA GLU A 59 1.05 -27.31 7.02
C GLU A 59 0.37 -27.33 5.64
N GLU A 60 -0.94 -27.51 5.60
CA GLU A 60 -1.75 -27.53 4.38
C GLU A 60 -2.23 -26.14 3.93
N ASN A 61 -1.99 -25.08 4.72
CA ASN A 61 -2.48 -23.75 4.41
C ASN A 61 -1.87 -23.22 3.09
N ASP A 62 -2.72 -22.68 2.23
CA ASP A 62 -2.33 -22.18 0.90
C ASP A 62 -1.29 -21.05 0.97
N ILE A 63 -1.26 -20.27 2.04
CA ILE A 63 -0.27 -19.20 2.27
C ILE A 63 1.14 -19.79 2.33
N LEU A 64 1.34 -20.93 3.01
CA LEU A 64 2.65 -21.58 3.11
C LEU A 64 3.16 -22.10 1.76
N LYS A 65 2.24 -22.43 0.84
CA LYS A 65 2.59 -22.81 -0.54
C LYS A 65 3.11 -21.64 -1.37
N GLU A 66 2.71 -20.41 -1.00
CA GLU A 66 3.16 -19.18 -1.64
C GLU A 66 4.48 -18.61 -1.05
N VAL A 67 5.05 -19.19 0.00
CA VAL A 67 6.30 -18.74 0.61
C VAL A 67 7.51 -19.14 -0.23
N TYR A 68 8.37 -18.20 -0.58
CA TYR A 68 9.66 -18.47 -1.20
C TYR A 68 10.66 -19.00 -0.18
N LYS A 69 11.00 -20.30 -0.29
CA LYS A 69 12.05 -20.93 0.52
C LYS A 69 13.42 -20.61 -0.06
N VAL A 70 14.39 -20.36 0.81
CA VAL A 70 15.74 -19.95 0.46
C VAL A 70 16.73 -20.92 1.11
N SER A 71 17.70 -21.41 0.34
CA SER A 71 18.81 -22.21 0.86
C SER A 71 20.04 -21.34 1.02
N ASP A 72 20.74 -21.49 2.13
CA ASP A 72 22.03 -20.86 2.39
C ASP A 72 23.15 -21.90 2.53
N GLN A 73 24.39 -21.45 2.66
CA GLN A 73 25.54 -22.33 2.82
C GLN A 73 25.51 -23.17 4.12
N GLY A 74 24.76 -22.72 5.12
CA GLY A 74 24.58 -23.39 6.41
C GLY A 74 23.41 -24.35 6.44
N ASN A 75 22.72 -24.61 5.32
CA ASN A 75 21.51 -25.43 5.22
C ASN A 75 20.42 -25.05 6.22
N ARG A 76 20.30 -23.76 6.54
CA ARG A 76 19.22 -23.25 7.39
C ARG A 76 17.90 -23.21 6.63
N ASN A 77 16.80 -23.47 7.32
CA ASN A 77 15.46 -23.38 6.75
C ASN A 77 15.03 -21.90 6.72
N LEU A 78 15.29 -21.22 5.61
CA LEU A 78 15.06 -19.79 5.44
C LEU A 78 13.97 -19.55 4.41
N ALA A 79 13.38 -18.35 4.46
CA ALA A 79 12.38 -17.90 3.50
C ALA A 79 12.41 -16.38 3.34
N LEU A 80 11.90 -15.88 2.21
CA LEU A 80 11.60 -14.47 2.04
C LEU A 80 10.26 -14.16 2.73
N ARG A 81 10.20 -13.01 3.41
CA ARG A 81 8.96 -12.56 4.07
C ARG A 81 7.85 -12.38 3.05
N TYR A 82 6.65 -12.85 3.37
CA TYR A 82 5.46 -12.72 2.51
C TYR A 82 4.51 -11.60 2.97
N ASP A 83 4.73 -11.04 4.15
CA ASP A 83 4.08 -9.85 4.71
C ASP A 83 5.04 -9.09 5.63
N LEU A 84 4.58 -7.94 6.17
CA LEU A 84 5.32 -7.15 7.15
C LEU A 84 4.80 -7.36 8.59
N THR A 85 3.67 -8.05 8.77
CA THR A 85 2.99 -8.23 10.05
C THR A 85 3.67 -9.29 10.91
N VAL A 86 3.99 -10.46 10.36
CA VAL A 86 4.69 -11.54 11.11
C VAL A 86 6.09 -11.10 11.56
N PRO A 87 6.94 -10.49 10.70
CA PRO A 87 8.22 -9.92 11.13
C PRO A 87 8.07 -8.84 12.19
N PHE A 88 7.01 -8.03 12.15
CA PHE A 88 6.72 -7.02 13.17
C PHE A 88 6.32 -7.66 14.51
N ALA A 89 5.43 -8.65 14.51
CA ALA A 89 5.05 -9.37 15.71
C ALA A 89 6.28 -9.98 16.41
N LYS A 90 7.19 -10.60 15.61
CA LYS A 90 8.49 -11.06 16.12
C LYS A 90 9.31 -9.91 16.73
N TYR A 91 9.35 -8.73 16.06
CA TYR A 91 10.11 -7.59 16.58
C TYR A 91 9.63 -7.19 17.98
N ILE A 92 8.32 -7.08 18.19
CA ILE A 92 7.74 -6.77 19.50
C ILE A 92 8.06 -7.88 20.52
N ALA A 93 7.94 -9.14 20.13
CA ALA A 93 8.20 -10.28 21.01
C ALA A 93 9.66 -10.34 21.51
N ILE A 94 10.62 -9.99 20.66
CA ILE A 94 12.05 -9.95 21.04
C ILE A 94 12.38 -8.70 21.86
N ASN A 95 11.71 -7.58 21.60
CA ASN A 95 11.98 -6.29 22.25
C ASN A 95 10.92 -5.96 23.32
N GLN A 96 10.76 -6.82 24.32
CA GLN A 96 9.72 -6.70 25.37
C GLN A 96 9.78 -5.40 26.19
N ASN A 97 10.89 -4.65 26.14
CA ASN A 97 11.02 -3.32 26.74
C ASN A 97 10.41 -2.19 25.89
N THR A 98 9.82 -2.50 24.73
CA THR A 98 9.13 -1.53 23.89
C THR A 98 7.98 -0.89 24.66
N LYS A 99 8.00 0.45 24.76
CA LYS A 99 6.92 1.18 25.45
C LYS A 99 5.62 1.08 24.66
N LEU A 100 4.57 0.62 25.32
CA LEU A 100 3.21 0.61 24.76
C LEU A 100 2.44 1.88 25.17
N PRO A 101 1.51 2.38 24.36
CA PRO A 101 1.22 1.91 23.01
C PRO A 101 2.36 2.19 22.02
N PHE A 102 2.58 1.27 21.10
CA PHE A 102 3.61 1.40 20.07
C PHE A 102 2.96 1.48 18.70
N LYS A 103 3.27 2.54 17.96
CA LYS A 103 2.77 2.83 16.60
C LYS A 103 3.94 2.81 15.63
N ARG A 104 3.91 1.96 14.62
CA ARG A 104 4.97 1.85 13.59
C ARG A 104 4.41 1.94 12.18
N TYR A 105 5.24 2.34 11.23
CA TYR A 105 5.03 2.04 9.81
C TYR A 105 6.26 1.36 9.22
N GLU A 106 6.03 0.53 8.19
CA GLU A 106 7.08 -0.06 7.36
C GLU A 106 6.63 -0.03 5.90
N ILE A 107 7.49 0.47 5.02
CA ILE A 107 7.33 0.40 3.56
C ILE A 107 8.43 -0.52 3.07
N GLY A 108 8.06 -1.68 2.55
CA GLY A 108 9.05 -2.69 2.20
C GLY A 108 8.55 -3.78 1.27
N GLU A 109 9.51 -4.43 0.63
CA GLU A 109 9.28 -5.52 -0.30
C GLU A 109 8.80 -6.77 0.44
N VAL A 110 7.84 -7.45 -0.17
CA VAL A 110 7.33 -8.75 0.24
C VAL A 110 7.21 -9.66 -0.98
N PHE A 111 7.25 -10.98 -0.74
CA PHE A 111 7.40 -11.96 -1.80
C PHE A 111 6.35 -13.06 -1.68
N ARG A 112 5.59 -13.31 -2.76
CA ARG A 112 4.56 -14.35 -2.80
C ARG A 112 4.65 -15.15 -4.09
N ASN A 113 4.90 -16.44 -4.01
CA ASN A 113 4.93 -17.35 -5.16
C ASN A 113 3.51 -17.71 -5.63
N GLY A 114 2.66 -16.72 -5.75
CA GLY A 114 1.28 -16.88 -6.18
C GLY A 114 1.07 -16.64 -7.68
N PRO A 115 -0.19 -16.75 -8.16
CA PRO A 115 -0.56 -16.43 -9.54
C PRO A 115 -0.43 -14.91 -9.78
N VAL A 116 0.25 -14.56 -10.89
CA VAL A 116 0.45 -13.17 -11.32
C VAL A 116 -0.82 -12.66 -12.01
N LYS A 117 -1.33 -11.49 -11.57
CA LYS A 117 -2.46 -10.77 -12.15
C LYS A 117 -2.16 -9.26 -12.08
N LEU A 118 -2.99 -8.44 -12.73
CA LEU A 118 -2.86 -6.98 -12.65
C LEU A 118 -2.83 -6.51 -11.19
N GLY A 119 -1.77 -5.79 -10.80
CA GLY A 119 -1.53 -5.32 -9.43
C GLY A 119 -1.19 -6.42 -8.42
N ARG A 120 -0.99 -7.67 -8.86
CA ARG A 120 -0.60 -8.81 -8.02
C ARG A 120 0.65 -9.48 -8.59
N ASP A 121 1.79 -8.97 -8.20
CA ASP A 121 3.11 -9.47 -8.54
C ASP A 121 3.62 -10.48 -7.51
N ARG A 122 4.75 -11.12 -7.81
CA ARG A 122 5.45 -12.02 -6.87
C ARG A 122 6.40 -11.27 -5.96
N GLU A 123 6.88 -10.12 -6.41
CA GLU A 123 7.64 -9.14 -5.66
C GLU A 123 6.89 -7.81 -5.69
N PHE A 124 6.50 -7.30 -4.54
CA PHE A 124 5.74 -6.07 -4.45
C PHE A 124 5.98 -5.37 -3.11
N ILE A 125 5.62 -4.08 -3.05
CA ILE A 125 5.80 -3.27 -1.85
C ILE A 125 4.47 -3.20 -1.09
N GLN A 126 4.52 -3.54 0.21
CA GLN A 126 3.48 -3.19 1.18
C GLN A 126 3.87 -1.93 1.94
N CYS A 127 2.89 -1.09 2.24
CA CYS A 127 3.04 0.06 3.09
C CYS A 127 2.12 -0.16 4.30
N ASP A 128 2.68 -0.71 5.36
CA ASP A 128 1.93 -1.15 6.53
C ASP A 128 2.08 -0.17 7.68
N VAL A 129 0.99 0.04 8.39
CA VAL A 129 0.94 0.76 9.67
C VAL A 129 0.27 -0.11 10.71
N ASP A 130 0.88 -0.19 11.90
CA ASP A 130 0.39 -1.01 13.01
C ASP A 130 0.46 -0.26 14.34
N SER A 131 -0.49 -0.57 15.20
CA SER A 131 -0.57 -0.11 16.58
C SER A 131 -0.70 -1.30 17.52
N VAL A 132 0.09 -1.33 18.60
CA VAL A 132 0.08 -2.39 19.62
C VAL A 132 -0.15 -1.79 20.98
N GLY A 133 -0.94 -2.47 21.81
CA GLY A 133 -1.18 -2.13 23.22
C GLY A 133 -2.36 -1.20 23.44
N ILE A 134 -3.32 -1.15 22.52
CA ILE A 134 -4.57 -0.38 22.67
C ILE A 134 -5.77 -1.30 22.49
N GLU A 135 -6.58 -1.38 23.51
CA GLU A 135 -7.88 -2.06 23.51
C GLU A 135 -8.97 -1.18 22.88
N GLY A 136 -10.08 -1.80 22.51
CA GLY A 136 -11.26 -1.12 21.96
C GLY A 136 -11.04 -0.61 20.51
N GLN A 137 -12.02 0.13 19.99
CA GLN A 137 -12.15 0.46 18.56
C GLN A 137 -11.60 1.84 18.20
N LEU A 138 -10.89 2.52 19.12
CA LEU A 138 -10.33 3.86 18.87
C LEU A 138 -9.26 3.84 17.76
N VAL A 139 -8.43 2.80 17.73
CA VAL A 139 -7.37 2.62 16.73
C VAL A 139 -7.97 2.36 15.36
N GLU A 140 -9.04 1.57 15.28
CA GLU A 140 -9.75 1.30 14.03
C GLU A 140 -10.33 2.57 13.43
N ALA A 141 -10.89 3.44 14.26
CA ALA A 141 -11.41 4.74 13.81
C ALA A 141 -10.28 5.66 13.30
N GLU A 142 -9.14 5.70 13.99
CA GLU A 142 -7.95 6.43 13.55
C GLU A 142 -7.43 5.88 12.22
N PHE A 143 -7.42 4.56 12.02
CA PHE A 143 -6.98 3.94 10.76
C PHE A 143 -7.92 4.23 9.60
N ILE A 144 -9.24 4.31 9.84
CA ILE A 144 -10.18 4.76 8.81
C ILE A 144 -9.86 6.21 8.40
N ALA A 145 -9.63 7.11 9.37
CA ALA A 145 -9.27 8.50 9.09
C ALA A 145 -7.93 8.58 8.31
N LEU A 146 -6.96 7.77 8.69
CA LEU A 146 -5.66 7.68 8.00
C LEU A 146 -5.82 7.20 6.55
N TYR A 147 -6.65 6.17 6.29
CA TYR A 147 -6.96 5.72 4.93
C TYR A 147 -7.55 6.85 4.09
N VAL A 148 -8.56 7.56 4.65
CA VAL A 148 -9.24 8.66 3.95
C VAL A 148 -8.24 9.77 3.61
N GLU A 149 -7.39 10.21 4.55
CA GLU A 149 -6.39 11.24 4.28
C GLU A 149 -5.36 10.78 3.25
N ALA A 150 -4.84 9.57 3.38
CA ALA A 150 -3.81 9.03 2.49
C ALA A 150 -4.30 8.94 1.04
N TYR A 151 -5.46 8.34 0.82
CA TYR A 151 -6.02 8.22 -0.53
C TYR A 151 -6.47 9.57 -1.10
N SER A 152 -7.01 10.47 -0.28
CA SER A 152 -7.33 11.84 -0.71
C SER A 152 -6.09 12.60 -1.19
N LYS A 153 -4.93 12.45 -0.50
CA LYS A 153 -3.66 13.06 -0.94
C LYS A 153 -3.12 12.47 -2.24
N LEU A 154 -3.44 11.20 -2.51
CA LEU A 154 -3.12 10.55 -3.78
C LEU A 154 -4.16 10.84 -4.87
N GLY A 155 -5.18 11.65 -4.57
CA GLY A 155 -6.28 11.97 -5.50
C GLY A 155 -7.10 10.72 -5.87
N ILE A 156 -7.29 9.77 -4.97
CA ILE A 156 -8.04 8.53 -5.19
C ILE A 156 -9.28 8.53 -4.30
N ASP A 157 -10.46 8.49 -4.92
CA ASP A 157 -11.71 8.34 -4.20
C ASP A 157 -11.95 6.89 -3.82
N VAL A 158 -12.22 6.64 -2.53
CA VAL A 158 -12.32 5.30 -1.98
C VAL A 158 -13.58 5.08 -1.15
N VAL A 159 -13.98 3.81 -1.07
CA VAL A 159 -14.89 3.28 -0.07
C VAL A 159 -14.17 2.25 0.78
N ILE A 160 -14.30 2.36 2.10
CA ILE A 160 -13.70 1.45 3.07
C ILE A 160 -14.82 0.52 3.55
N LYS A 161 -14.79 -0.73 3.08
CA LYS A 161 -15.66 -1.77 3.62
C LYS A 161 -15.10 -2.25 4.95
N TYR A 162 -15.96 -2.46 5.95
CA TYR A 162 -15.57 -2.99 7.24
C TYR A 162 -16.54 -4.02 7.77
N ASN A 163 -16.04 -4.93 8.59
CA ASN A 163 -16.78 -5.95 9.32
C ASN A 163 -16.06 -6.25 10.64
N ASN A 164 -16.57 -7.22 11.40
CA ASN A 164 -15.96 -7.66 12.64
C ASN A 164 -15.93 -9.20 12.70
N ARG A 165 -14.80 -9.79 13.08
CA ARG A 165 -14.62 -11.24 13.14
C ARG A 165 -15.52 -11.92 14.17
N LYS A 166 -15.74 -11.29 15.34
CA LYS A 166 -16.64 -11.80 16.36
C LYS A 166 -18.09 -11.77 15.87
N PHE A 167 -18.47 -10.65 15.21
CA PHE A 167 -19.77 -10.56 14.56
C PHE A 167 -19.98 -11.70 13.55
N LEU A 168 -19.02 -11.94 12.65
CA LEU A 168 -19.09 -12.98 11.63
C LEU A 168 -19.17 -14.37 12.26
N SER A 169 -18.33 -14.67 13.25
CA SER A 169 -18.39 -15.93 14.00
C SER A 169 -19.73 -16.09 14.73
N GLY A 170 -20.23 -15.00 15.31
CA GLY A 170 -21.50 -15.01 16.04
C GLY A 170 -22.71 -15.31 15.15
N ILE A 171 -22.81 -14.77 13.94
CA ILE A 171 -23.91 -15.10 13.01
C ILE A 171 -23.80 -16.54 12.48
N ILE A 172 -22.60 -17.10 12.36
CA ILE A 172 -22.38 -18.49 11.99
C ILE A 172 -22.92 -19.41 13.11
N ILE A 173 -22.63 -19.12 14.37
CA ILE A 173 -23.18 -19.84 15.52
C ILE A 173 -24.71 -19.70 15.57
N GLU A 174 -25.27 -18.50 15.34
CA GLU A 174 -26.72 -18.30 15.28
C GLU A 174 -27.40 -19.07 14.14
N ALA A 175 -26.68 -19.33 13.06
CA ALA A 175 -27.16 -20.20 11.97
C ALA A 175 -27.20 -21.69 12.37
N GLY A 176 -26.72 -22.05 13.59
CA GLY A 176 -26.67 -23.41 14.08
C GLY A 176 -25.47 -24.21 13.57
N ILE A 177 -24.42 -23.51 13.14
CA ILE A 177 -23.17 -24.11 12.66
C ILE A 177 -22.23 -24.30 13.86
N SER A 178 -21.59 -25.46 13.95
CA SER A 178 -20.68 -25.78 15.06
C SER A 178 -19.41 -24.91 15.03
N GLU A 179 -18.83 -24.64 16.21
CA GLU A 179 -17.62 -23.81 16.34
C GLU A 179 -16.44 -24.36 15.52
N GLU A 180 -16.33 -25.68 15.39
CA GLU A 180 -15.29 -26.35 14.60
C GLU A 180 -15.31 -25.97 13.11
N LEU A 181 -16.49 -25.61 12.57
CA LEU A 181 -16.69 -25.23 11.17
C LEU A 181 -16.64 -23.72 10.92
N ILE A 182 -16.41 -22.89 11.96
CA ILE A 182 -16.40 -21.43 11.81
C ILE A 182 -15.32 -20.99 10.82
N THR A 183 -14.10 -21.50 10.93
CA THR A 183 -12.98 -21.09 10.06
C THR A 183 -13.22 -21.46 8.62
N ASP A 184 -13.67 -22.69 8.35
CA ASP A 184 -14.00 -23.15 7.00
C ASP A 184 -15.17 -22.35 6.40
N THR A 185 -16.21 -22.09 7.21
CA THR A 185 -17.35 -21.27 6.81
C THR A 185 -16.91 -19.85 6.42
N ILE A 186 -16.04 -19.22 7.21
CA ILE A 186 -15.51 -17.87 6.92
C ILE A 186 -14.66 -17.89 5.65
N THR A 187 -13.88 -18.95 5.40
CA THR A 187 -13.08 -19.11 4.18
C THR A 187 -13.96 -19.19 2.92
N ILE A 188 -15.16 -19.77 3.04
CA ILE A 188 -16.14 -19.79 1.96
C ILE A 188 -16.81 -18.42 1.82
N ILE A 189 -17.16 -17.75 2.93
CA ILE A 189 -17.74 -16.38 2.92
C ILE A 189 -16.78 -15.38 2.24
N ASP A 190 -15.46 -15.52 2.35
CA ASP A 190 -14.49 -14.66 1.62
C ASP A 190 -14.67 -14.71 0.08
N LYS A 191 -15.35 -15.75 -0.41
CA LYS A 191 -15.67 -15.89 -1.83
C LYS A 191 -17.09 -15.40 -2.18
N PHE A 192 -17.83 -14.80 -1.22
CA PHE A 192 -19.25 -14.42 -1.36
C PHE A 192 -19.49 -13.47 -2.55
N GLU A 193 -18.62 -12.48 -2.75
CA GLU A 193 -18.74 -11.54 -3.89
C GLU A 193 -18.17 -12.11 -5.21
N LYS A 194 -17.52 -13.28 -5.19
CA LYS A 194 -16.82 -13.88 -6.33
C LYS A 194 -17.55 -15.06 -6.95
N LEU A 195 -18.43 -15.71 -6.18
CA LEU A 195 -19.17 -16.92 -6.58
C LEU A 195 -20.68 -16.66 -6.63
N THR A 196 -21.39 -17.43 -7.45
CA THR A 196 -22.87 -17.42 -7.47
C THR A 196 -23.44 -18.08 -6.20
N LYS A 197 -24.71 -17.83 -5.92
CA LYS A 197 -25.38 -18.45 -4.76
C LYS A 197 -25.31 -19.98 -4.81
N GLU A 198 -25.50 -20.55 -6.01
CA GLU A 198 -25.45 -22.01 -6.23
C GLU A 198 -24.05 -22.58 -6.04
N GLU A 199 -23.01 -21.85 -6.43
CA GLU A 199 -21.62 -22.26 -6.21
C GLU A 199 -21.25 -22.21 -4.73
N LEU A 200 -21.63 -21.15 -4.02
CA LEU A 200 -21.42 -21.01 -2.58
C LEU A 200 -22.17 -22.11 -1.80
N GLN A 201 -23.42 -22.39 -2.17
CA GLN A 201 -24.19 -23.46 -1.55
C GLN A 201 -23.49 -24.80 -1.68
N LYS A 202 -22.91 -25.11 -2.85
CA LYS A 202 -22.13 -26.32 -3.05
C LYS A 202 -20.89 -26.39 -2.16
N GLU A 203 -20.17 -25.26 -1.99
CA GLU A 203 -19.00 -25.22 -1.11
C GLU A 203 -19.40 -25.42 0.36
N PHE A 204 -20.49 -24.79 0.83
CA PHE A 204 -21.00 -25.00 2.18
C PHE A 204 -21.48 -26.45 2.43
N LEU A 205 -22.13 -27.09 1.47
CA LEU A 205 -22.51 -28.50 1.57
C LEU A 205 -21.30 -29.43 1.66
N LYS A 206 -20.18 -29.11 0.99
CA LYS A 206 -18.94 -29.93 1.08
C LYS A 206 -18.33 -29.97 2.48
N ILE A 207 -18.46 -28.87 3.24
CA ILE A 207 -17.96 -28.81 4.63
C ILE A 207 -18.98 -29.33 5.65
N GLY A 208 -20.12 -29.87 5.17
CA GLY A 208 -21.11 -30.57 6.01
C GLY A 208 -22.24 -29.69 6.53
N LEU A 209 -22.43 -28.44 6.04
CA LEU A 209 -23.59 -27.64 6.38
C LEU A 209 -24.84 -28.20 5.69
N ASN A 210 -25.99 -28.12 6.38
CA ASN A 210 -27.28 -28.46 5.79
C ASN A 210 -27.96 -27.21 5.17
N GLU A 211 -29.04 -27.43 4.39
CA GLU A 211 -29.73 -26.36 3.67
C GLU A 211 -30.33 -25.30 4.61
N GLU A 212 -30.84 -25.70 5.77
CA GLU A 212 -31.43 -24.77 6.75
C GLU A 212 -30.36 -23.81 7.33
N GLN A 213 -29.18 -24.35 7.67
CA GLN A 213 -28.05 -23.56 8.14
C GLN A 213 -27.57 -22.58 7.08
N ILE A 214 -27.48 -23.03 5.83
CA ILE A 214 -27.05 -22.20 4.69
C ILE A 214 -28.05 -21.04 4.45
N GLU A 215 -29.36 -21.33 4.39
CA GLU A 215 -30.38 -20.28 4.18
C GLU A 215 -30.39 -19.27 5.33
N LYS A 216 -30.25 -19.73 6.56
CA LYS A 216 -30.20 -18.85 7.73
C LYS A 216 -28.95 -17.99 7.73
N LEU A 217 -27.78 -18.55 7.38
CA LEU A 217 -26.53 -17.80 7.23
C LEU A 217 -26.65 -16.73 6.12
N TYR A 218 -27.22 -17.08 4.97
CA TYR A 218 -27.50 -16.15 3.88
C TYR A 218 -28.39 -14.99 4.33
N SER A 219 -29.40 -15.25 5.14
CA SER A 219 -30.28 -14.20 5.64
C SER A 219 -29.52 -13.18 6.50
N TYR A 220 -28.63 -13.65 7.38
CA TYR A 220 -27.78 -12.77 8.19
C TYR A 220 -26.77 -11.95 7.36
N LEU A 221 -26.15 -12.57 6.35
CA LEU A 221 -25.17 -11.89 5.48
C LEU A 221 -25.80 -10.78 4.60
N GLN A 222 -27.11 -10.73 4.49
CA GLN A 222 -27.84 -9.69 3.74
C GLN A 222 -28.45 -8.60 4.63
N MET A 223 -28.46 -8.78 5.96
CA MET A 223 -28.99 -7.80 6.90
C MET A 223 -28.09 -6.57 6.98
N ASN A 224 -28.70 -5.41 7.14
CA ASN A 224 -27.97 -4.22 7.53
C ASN A 224 -27.65 -4.21 9.04
N ILE A 225 -26.78 -3.31 9.48
CA ILE A 225 -26.33 -3.26 10.87
C ILE A 225 -27.49 -2.95 11.85
N GLU A 226 -28.48 -2.16 11.44
CA GLU A 226 -29.65 -1.81 12.26
C GLU A 226 -30.57 -3.01 12.50
N GLU A 227 -30.70 -3.91 11.53
CA GLU A 227 -31.44 -5.17 11.65
C GLU A 227 -30.71 -6.14 12.57
N LEU A 228 -29.38 -6.26 12.42
CA LEU A 228 -28.54 -7.14 13.22
C LEU A 228 -28.50 -6.74 14.70
N ILE A 229 -28.47 -5.44 15.00
CA ILE A 229 -28.52 -4.91 16.37
C ILE A 229 -29.84 -5.31 17.06
N LYS A 230 -30.95 -5.40 16.33
CA LYS A 230 -32.27 -5.73 16.87
C LYS A 230 -32.53 -7.22 17.06
N LEU A 231 -31.60 -8.11 16.68
CA LEU A 231 -31.76 -9.53 16.92
C LEU A 231 -31.92 -9.81 18.42
N GLU A 232 -32.97 -10.57 18.76
CA GLU A 232 -33.19 -11.06 20.13
C GLU A 232 -32.37 -12.34 20.39
N ASN A 233 -32.08 -12.63 21.68
CA ASN A 233 -31.40 -13.85 22.12
C ASN A 233 -30.07 -14.15 21.42
N LYS A 234 -29.24 -13.14 21.22
CA LYS A 234 -27.90 -13.29 20.63
C LYS A 234 -26.97 -14.12 21.52
N ASN A 235 -26.14 -14.95 20.90
CA ASN A 235 -25.01 -15.54 21.64
C ASN A 235 -24.00 -14.46 22.06
N ASP A 236 -23.17 -14.76 23.07
CA ASP A 236 -22.21 -13.80 23.65
C ASP A 236 -21.20 -13.27 22.61
N VAL A 237 -20.76 -14.11 21.67
CA VAL A 237 -19.80 -13.75 20.61
C VAL A 237 -20.44 -12.73 19.67
N LEU A 238 -21.68 -12.96 19.25
CA LEU A 238 -22.44 -12.03 18.39
C LEU A 238 -22.67 -10.70 19.13
N ALA A 239 -23.08 -10.76 20.41
CA ALA A 239 -23.32 -9.57 21.20
C ALA A 239 -22.07 -8.70 21.33
N GLN A 240 -20.89 -9.29 21.58
CA GLN A 240 -19.62 -8.58 21.60
C GLN A 240 -19.27 -7.97 20.24
N GLY A 241 -19.43 -8.73 19.15
CA GLY A 241 -19.16 -8.24 17.79
C GLY A 241 -20.03 -7.06 17.41
N ILE A 242 -21.31 -7.08 17.77
CA ILE A 242 -22.25 -5.97 17.56
C ILE A 242 -21.84 -4.75 18.38
N GLN A 243 -21.51 -4.93 19.65
CA GLN A 243 -21.05 -3.83 20.52
C GLN A 243 -19.80 -3.14 19.96
N GLU A 244 -18.83 -3.91 19.47
CA GLU A 244 -17.62 -3.38 18.83
C GLU A 244 -17.96 -2.59 17.55
N LEU A 245 -18.87 -3.09 16.72
CA LEU A 245 -19.35 -2.41 15.51
C LEU A 245 -20.11 -1.12 15.83
N GLU A 246 -20.97 -1.11 16.87
CA GLU A 246 -21.67 0.09 17.31
C GLU A 246 -20.72 1.16 17.81
N THR A 247 -19.72 0.77 18.61
CA THR A 247 -18.69 1.68 19.11
C THR A 247 -17.90 2.29 17.96
N LEU A 248 -17.47 1.48 17.01
CA LEU A 248 -16.76 1.95 15.82
C LEU A 248 -17.64 2.88 14.97
N LYS A 249 -18.91 2.52 14.75
CA LYS A 249 -19.89 3.36 14.03
C LYS A 249 -20.06 4.73 14.68
N GLN A 250 -20.08 4.81 16.01
CA GLN A 250 -20.14 6.08 16.74
C GLN A 250 -18.90 6.93 16.46
N TYR A 251 -17.68 6.36 16.57
CA TYR A 251 -16.45 7.09 16.27
C TYR A 251 -16.40 7.59 14.82
N ILE A 252 -16.78 6.74 13.86
CA ILE A 252 -16.87 7.09 12.44
C ILE A 252 -17.80 8.30 12.23
N LYS A 253 -18.93 8.34 12.93
CA LYS A 253 -19.91 9.45 12.86
C LYS A 253 -19.31 10.73 13.44
N GLU A 254 -18.71 10.68 14.63
CA GLU A 254 -18.13 11.85 15.31
C GLU A 254 -16.93 12.43 14.51
N LEU A 255 -16.20 11.59 13.77
CA LEU A 255 -15.12 12.00 12.87
C LEU A 255 -15.61 12.44 11.47
N GLU A 256 -16.92 12.46 11.23
CA GLU A 256 -17.55 12.82 9.94
C GLU A 256 -17.12 11.93 8.76
N LEU A 257 -16.73 10.68 9.03
CA LEU A 257 -16.19 9.74 8.05
C LEU A 257 -17.26 8.82 7.42
N THR A 258 -18.52 8.97 7.79
CA THR A 258 -19.62 8.06 7.38
C THR A 258 -19.75 7.89 5.87
N LYS A 259 -19.46 8.93 5.08
CA LYS A 259 -19.52 8.87 3.62
C LYS A 259 -18.43 8.01 2.95
N TYR A 260 -17.36 7.69 3.67
CA TYR A 260 -16.24 6.92 3.15
C TYR A 260 -16.28 5.44 3.54
N VAL A 261 -17.22 5.04 4.39
CA VAL A 261 -17.28 3.68 4.94
C VAL A 261 -18.55 2.96 4.57
N GLN A 262 -18.46 1.65 4.47
CA GLN A 262 -19.60 0.76 4.24
C GLN A 262 -19.47 -0.47 5.13
N PHE A 263 -20.47 -0.72 5.97
CA PHE A 263 -20.56 -2.01 6.65
C PHE A 263 -20.89 -3.11 5.63
N SER A 264 -20.15 -4.22 5.67
CA SER A 264 -20.32 -5.35 4.76
C SER A 264 -20.31 -6.65 5.59
N PRO A 265 -21.47 -7.21 5.92
CA PRO A 265 -21.57 -8.41 6.75
C PRO A 265 -20.90 -9.64 6.13
N SER A 266 -20.74 -9.66 4.80
CA SER A 266 -20.03 -10.72 4.09
C SER A 266 -18.53 -10.48 3.94
N LEU A 267 -18.01 -9.32 4.39
CA LEU A 267 -16.57 -9.09 4.34
C LEU A 267 -15.86 -10.04 5.28
N ALA A 268 -15.11 -10.94 4.71
CA ALA A 268 -14.19 -11.83 5.40
C ALA A 268 -12.78 -11.64 4.82
N ARG A 269 -11.77 -11.85 5.65
CA ARG A 269 -10.36 -11.84 5.23
C ARG A 269 -9.84 -13.25 5.34
N GLY A 270 -9.18 -13.73 4.29
CA GLY A 270 -8.63 -15.09 4.24
C GLY A 270 -7.48 -15.37 5.22
N GLN A 271 -7.09 -14.40 6.04
CA GLN A 271 -6.07 -14.57 7.07
C GLN A 271 -6.74 -14.89 8.41
N GLU A 272 -6.38 -16.01 8.98
CA GLU A 272 -7.00 -16.58 10.19
C GLU A 272 -6.68 -15.81 11.48
N TYR A 273 -5.66 -14.99 11.48
CA TYR A 273 -5.18 -14.28 12.67
C TYR A 273 -6.04 -13.08 13.10
N TYR A 274 -7.02 -12.65 12.30
CA TYR A 274 -7.89 -11.55 12.70
C TYR A 274 -8.86 -11.94 13.82
N THR A 275 -8.96 -11.05 14.83
CA THR A 275 -9.72 -11.29 16.08
C THR A 275 -10.87 -10.31 16.27
N GLY A 276 -10.93 -9.24 15.51
CA GLY A 276 -11.92 -8.15 15.64
C GLY A 276 -12.25 -7.51 14.30
N THR A 277 -12.24 -6.18 14.24
CA THR A 277 -12.53 -5.41 13.03
C THR A 277 -11.61 -5.79 11.88
N VAL A 278 -12.17 -5.90 10.68
CA VAL A 278 -11.45 -6.11 9.42
C VAL A 278 -11.84 -5.03 8.41
N PHE A 279 -10.91 -4.69 7.53
CA PHE A 279 -11.07 -3.63 6.52
C PHE A 279 -10.67 -4.10 5.14
N GLU A 280 -11.35 -3.58 4.12
CA GLU A 280 -10.91 -3.58 2.73
C GLU A 280 -11.26 -2.26 2.06
N VAL A 281 -10.31 -1.73 1.28
CA VAL A 281 -10.46 -0.44 0.60
C VAL A 281 -10.60 -0.68 -0.90
N TYR A 282 -11.61 -0.05 -1.50
CA TYR A 282 -11.91 -0.13 -2.92
C TYR A 282 -12.00 1.26 -3.53
N VAL A 283 -11.59 1.40 -4.79
CA VAL A 283 -11.82 2.62 -5.57
C VAL A 283 -13.30 2.75 -5.93
N THR A 284 -13.82 3.98 -5.93
CA THR A 284 -15.25 4.22 -6.21
C THR A 284 -15.57 4.28 -7.70
N ASP A 285 -14.57 4.57 -8.56
CA ASP A 285 -14.74 4.68 -10.01
C ASP A 285 -14.75 3.33 -10.75
N GLY A 286 -14.48 2.23 -10.05
CA GLY A 286 -14.46 0.89 -10.61
C GLY A 286 -13.29 0.58 -11.54
N SER A 287 -12.29 1.44 -11.63
CA SER A 287 -11.08 1.25 -12.46
C SER A 287 -10.32 -0.02 -12.09
N ILE A 288 -10.33 -0.37 -10.81
CA ILE A 288 -9.77 -1.62 -10.29
C ILE A 288 -10.81 -2.33 -9.42
N LYS A 289 -11.04 -3.62 -9.69
CA LYS A 289 -12.02 -4.44 -8.94
C LYS A 289 -11.45 -5.05 -7.65
N SER A 290 -10.13 -5.20 -7.55
CA SER A 290 -9.47 -5.72 -6.35
C SER A 290 -9.34 -4.64 -5.29
N SER A 291 -9.27 -5.05 -4.01
CA SER A 291 -8.96 -4.10 -2.94
C SER A 291 -7.56 -3.51 -3.11
N ILE A 292 -7.43 -2.23 -2.79
CA ILE A 292 -6.18 -1.44 -2.89
C ILE A 292 -5.53 -1.24 -1.53
N GLY A 293 -6.17 -1.69 -0.48
CA GLY A 293 -5.70 -1.69 0.90
C GLY A 293 -6.57 -2.57 1.76
N GLY A 294 -6.11 -2.90 2.94
CA GLY A 294 -6.88 -3.70 3.88
C GLY A 294 -6.10 -4.00 5.15
N GLY A 295 -6.77 -4.57 6.13
CA GLY A 295 -6.17 -4.88 7.41
C GLY A 295 -7.19 -5.32 8.45
N GLY A 296 -6.84 -5.18 9.72
CA GLY A 296 -7.73 -5.49 10.82
C GLY A 296 -7.02 -5.71 12.15
N ARG A 297 -7.80 -6.08 13.16
CA ARG A 297 -7.33 -6.39 14.52
C ARG A 297 -6.83 -7.83 14.61
N TYR A 298 -5.64 -8.02 15.22
CA TYR A 298 -4.97 -9.32 15.35
C TYR A 298 -4.34 -9.52 16.73
N ASP A 299 -5.12 -9.44 17.77
CA ASP A 299 -4.70 -9.42 19.19
C ASP A 299 -3.91 -10.65 19.63
N LYS A 300 -4.14 -11.81 19.02
CA LYS A 300 -3.52 -13.07 19.44
C LYS A 300 -2.08 -13.25 18.93
N MET A 301 -1.71 -12.68 17.79
CA MET A 301 -0.42 -12.97 17.13
C MET A 301 0.78 -12.59 18.02
N ILE A 302 0.80 -11.37 18.56
CA ILE A 302 1.89 -10.89 19.42
C ILE A 302 1.80 -11.57 20.78
N THR A 303 0.59 -11.70 21.32
CA THR A 303 0.29 -12.40 22.58
C THR A 303 0.87 -13.82 22.59
N ASP A 304 0.63 -14.59 21.56
CA ASP A 304 1.13 -15.97 21.44
C ASP A 304 2.65 -16.04 21.24
N PHE A 305 3.24 -15.06 20.52
CA PHE A 305 4.70 -15.01 20.34
C PHE A 305 5.44 -14.69 21.63
N ILE A 306 4.89 -13.82 22.48
CA ILE A 306 5.48 -13.46 23.79
C ILE A 306 5.16 -14.51 24.84
N ASN A 307 3.92 -15.00 24.90
CA ASN A 307 3.41 -16.03 25.81
C ASN A 307 3.79 -15.80 27.29
N ASP A 308 3.63 -14.56 27.76
CA ASP A 308 3.92 -14.13 29.15
C ASP A 308 2.66 -14.00 30.04
N GLY A 309 1.52 -14.42 29.53
CA GLY A 309 0.21 -14.35 30.19
C GLY A 309 -0.47 -12.98 30.10
N LYS A 310 0.08 -12.00 29.36
CA LYS A 310 -0.55 -10.71 29.08
C LYS A 310 -1.10 -10.69 27.67
N GLU A 311 -2.06 -9.81 27.45
CA GLU A 311 -2.58 -9.53 26.10
C GLU A 311 -1.86 -8.35 25.45
N TYR A 312 -1.63 -8.47 24.15
CA TYR A 312 -0.99 -7.44 23.31
C TYR A 312 -1.90 -7.10 22.14
N PRO A 313 -3.00 -6.35 22.41
CA PRO A 313 -3.94 -5.97 21.36
C PRO A 313 -3.23 -5.25 20.23
N ALA A 314 -3.50 -5.67 19.00
CA ALA A 314 -2.86 -5.10 17.83
C ALA A 314 -3.84 -4.92 16.68
N VAL A 315 -3.70 -3.79 16.00
CA VAL A 315 -4.42 -3.47 14.76
C VAL A 315 -3.41 -3.04 13.72
N GLY A 316 -3.58 -3.49 12.49
CA GLY A 316 -2.72 -3.10 11.37
C GLY A 316 -3.49 -2.94 10.08
N ILE A 317 -3.05 -2.00 9.26
CA ILE A 317 -3.56 -1.79 7.90
C ILE A 317 -2.42 -1.70 6.90
N SER A 318 -2.70 -2.07 5.66
CA SER A 318 -1.75 -2.08 4.56
C SER A 318 -2.28 -1.34 3.36
N PHE A 319 -1.40 -0.64 2.64
CA PHE A 319 -1.64 -0.07 1.31
C PHE A 319 -0.84 -0.87 0.29
N GLY A 320 -1.50 -1.27 -0.80
CA GLY A 320 -0.86 -1.97 -1.90
C GLY A 320 -0.20 -1.00 -2.87
N LEU A 321 1.10 -0.71 -2.72
CA LEU A 321 1.79 0.28 -3.56
C LEU A 321 1.68 -0.05 -5.05
N ASN A 322 1.86 -1.31 -5.45
CA ASN A 322 1.78 -1.72 -6.86
C ASN A 322 0.38 -1.49 -7.44
N VAL A 323 -0.68 -1.71 -6.68
CA VAL A 323 -2.06 -1.47 -7.14
C VAL A 323 -2.33 0.04 -7.25
N ILE A 324 -1.88 0.84 -6.28
CA ILE A 324 -1.97 2.30 -6.32
C ILE A 324 -1.19 2.85 -7.53
N TYR A 325 0.00 2.32 -7.81
CA TYR A 325 0.79 2.65 -8.98
C TYR A 325 -0.01 2.41 -10.29
N GLU A 326 -0.70 1.27 -10.42
CA GLU A 326 -1.53 0.97 -11.59
C GLU A 326 -2.65 2.02 -11.81
N ILE A 327 -3.19 2.61 -10.75
CA ILE A 327 -4.19 3.69 -10.81
C ILE A 327 -3.56 5.01 -11.28
N LEU A 328 -2.34 5.32 -10.81
CA LEU A 328 -1.72 6.64 -11.02
C LEU A 328 -0.91 6.73 -12.31
N LYS A 329 -0.32 5.63 -12.79
CA LYS A 329 0.69 5.63 -13.87
C LYS A 329 0.25 6.29 -15.19
N ASN A 330 -1.05 6.30 -15.46
CA ASN A 330 -1.61 6.87 -16.70
C ASN A 330 -2.17 8.29 -16.53
N ARG A 331 -2.07 8.89 -15.33
CA ARG A 331 -2.55 10.26 -15.12
C ARG A 331 -1.61 11.26 -15.77
N GLU A 332 -2.17 12.31 -16.38
CA GLU A 332 -1.43 13.35 -17.11
C GLU A 332 -0.32 13.97 -16.25
N GLU A 333 -0.58 14.22 -14.97
CA GLU A 333 0.40 14.76 -14.02
C GLU A 333 1.68 13.92 -13.91
N PHE A 334 1.63 12.63 -14.21
CA PHE A 334 2.80 11.74 -14.19
C PHE A 334 3.34 11.45 -15.59
N THR A 335 2.52 11.55 -16.64
CA THR A 335 2.96 11.30 -18.02
C THR A 335 3.63 12.51 -18.65
N GLU A 336 3.27 13.73 -18.24
CA GLU A 336 3.82 14.97 -18.76
C GLU A 336 4.96 15.58 -17.92
N ASN A 337 5.09 15.20 -16.65
CA ASN A 337 6.13 15.76 -15.78
C ASN A 337 7.52 15.22 -16.11
N ALA A 338 8.45 16.14 -16.34
CA ALA A 338 9.86 15.84 -16.50
C ALA A 338 10.51 15.42 -15.18
N LEU A 339 11.51 14.54 -15.26
CA LEU A 339 12.39 14.25 -14.13
C LEU A 339 13.49 15.30 -13.94
N THR A 340 13.66 16.18 -14.93
CA THR A 340 14.61 17.29 -14.98
C THR A 340 13.86 18.59 -15.23
N ASP A 341 14.15 19.66 -14.48
CA ASP A 341 13.49 20.97 -14.64
C ASP A 341 14.22 21.80 -15.70
N ILE A 342 15.54 21.72 -15.75
CA ILE A 342 16.39 22.50 -16.63
C ILE A 342 17.43 21.61 -17.30
N PHE A 343 17.53 21.69 -18.62
CA PHE A 343 18.60 21.09 -19.40
C PHE A 343 19.52 22.17 -19.95
N ILE A 344 20.82 22.11 -19.63
CA ILE A 344 21.80 23.11 -20.07
C ILE A 344 22.63 22.56 -21.22
N ILE A 345 22.66 23.28 -22.35
CA ILE A 345 23.43 22.90 -23.55
C ILE A 345 24.64 23.83 -23.67
N PRO A 346 25.87 23.32 -23.41
CA PRO A 346 27.09 24.10 -23.59
C PRO A 346 27.52 24.13 -25.07
N MET A 347 27.85 25.32 -25.57
CA MET A 347 28.46 25.52 -26.89
C MET A 347 29.86 26.09 -26.71
N GLY A 348 30.84 25.26 -26.35
CA GLY A 348 32.21 25.68 -25.99
C GLY A 348 32.38 26.10 -24.51
N THR A 349 31.33 26.13 -23.73
CA THR A 349 31.26 26.75 -22.39
C THR A 349 30.97 25.76 -21.25
N GLN A 350 31.49 24.54 -21.33
CA GLN A 350 31.18 23.43 -20.43
C GLN A 350 31.38 23.75 -18.96
N ILE A 351 32.51 24.40 -18.62
CA ILE A 351 32.83 24.75 -17.20
C ILE A 351 31.83 25.77 -16.66
N GLN A 352 31.49 26.76 -17.47
CA GLN A 352 30.52 27.81 -17.09
C GLN A 352 29.12 27.20 -16.93
N CYS A 353 28.70 26.33 -17.81
CA CYS A 353 27.44 25.60 -17.69
C CYS A 353 27.39 24.74 -16.42
N LEU A 354 28.47 24.07 -16.02
CA LEU A 354 28.54 23.36 -14.75
C LEU A 354 28.40 24.30 -13.55
N LYS A 355 29.02 25.48 -13.57
CA LYS A 355 28.87 26.48 -12.50
C LYS A 355 27.42 26.97 -12.39
N ILE A 356 26.79 27.27 -13.53
CA ILE A 356 25.38 27.68 -13.60
C ILE A 356 24.48 26.55 -13.06
N ALA A 357 24.73 25.31 -13.47
CA ALA A 357 23.99 24.17 -12.98
C ALA A 357 24.07 24.04 -11.45
N GLU A 358 25.25 24.27 -10.85
CA GLU A 358 25.42 24.24 -9.39
C GLU A 358 24.65 25.38 -8.69
N ILE A 359 24.60 26.55 -9.28
CA ILE A 359 23.79 27.66 -8.76
C ILE A 359 22.30 27.29 -8.76
N MET A 360 21.79 26.78 -9.87
CA MET A 360 20.38 26.39 -10.03
C MET A 360 20.03 25.21 -9.15
N ARG A 361 20.92 24.21 -8.99
CA ARG A 361 20.72 23.06 -8.07
C ARG A 361 20.62 23.51 -6.62
N LYS A 362 21.46 24.46 -6.18
CA LYS A 362 21.37 25.06 -4.82
C LYS A 362 20.07 25.82 -4.60
N ALA A 363 19.45 26.32 -5.66
CA ALA A 363 18.11 26.93 -5.62
C ALA A 363 16.98 25.89 -5.65
N GLY A 364 17.29 24.57 -5.69
CA GLY A 364 16.31 23.50 -5.62
C GLY A 364 15.86 22.94 -6.97
N TYR A 365 16.42 23.40 -8.09
CA TYR A 365 16.09 22.86 -9.42
C TYR A 365 16.84 21.56 -9.72
N ARG A 366 16.16 20.63 -10.41
CA ARG A 366 16.77 19.43 -10.98
C ARG A 366 17.40 19.81 -12.33
N VAL A 367 18.72 19.85 -12.39
CA VAL A 367 19.45 20.37 -13.57
C VAL A 367 20.34 19.30 -14.17
N GLU A 368 20.14 19.04 -15.45
CA GLU A 368 21.02 18.21 -16.29
C GLU A 368 21.85 19.10 -17.20
N VAL A 369 23.11 18.75 -17.39
CA VAL A 369 24.02 19.40 -18.34
C VAL A 369 24.33 18.42 -19.47
N GLU A 370 24.26 18.85 -20.71
CA GLU A 370 24.64 18.02 -21.86
C GLU A 370 26.13 17.66 -21.78
N MET A 371 26.40 16.38 -21.56
CA MET A 371 27.75 15.85 -21.43
C MET A 371 28.30 15.31 -22.74
N LYS A 372 27.46 15.14 -23.76
CA LYS A 372 27.87 14.65 -25.09
C LYS A 372 27.93 15.81 -26.06
N THR A 373 28.89 15.77 -26.97
CA THR A 373 28.93 16.69 -28.10
C THR A 373 27.86 16.29 -29.13
N ARG A 374 26.65 16.82 -28.97
CA ARG A 374 25.54 16.63 -29.90
C ARG A 374 25.34 17.88 -30.75
N LYS A 375 24.70 17.74 -31.92
CA LYS A 375 24.17 18.89 -32.66
C LYS A 375 23.01 19.48 -31.87
N MET A 376 22.88 20.81 -31.81
CA MET A 376 21.82 21.54 -31.12
C MET A 376 20.42 20.94 -31.33
N LYS A 377 20.09 20.60 -32.57
CA LYS A 377 18.80 19.99 -32.91
C LYS A 377 18.55 18.69 -32.12
N LYS A 378 19.56 17.80 -31.98
CA LYS A 378 19.46 16.54 -31.25
C LYS A 378 19.35 16.74 -29.74
N SER A 379 20.00 17.76 -29.19
CA SER A 379 19.86 18.10 -27.77
C SER A 379 18.48 18.67 -27.46
N LEU A 380 17.90 19.46 -28.35
CA LEU A 380 16.52 19.94 -28.23
C LEU A 380 15.48 18.82 -28.42
N GLU A 381 15.72 17.87 -29.35
CA GLU A 381 14.88 16.67 -29.51
C GLU A 381 14.90 15.85 -28.21
N TYR A 382 16.05 15.61 -27.63
CA TYR A 382 16.17 14.93 -26.34
C TYR A 382 15.39 15.63 -25.22
N ALA A 383 15.57 16.95 -25.08
CA ALA A 383 14.82 17.71 -24.08
C ALA A 383 13.29 17.62 -24.26
N ASN A 384 12.83 17.57 -25.52
CA ASN A 384 11.43 17.42 -25.84
C ASN A 384 10.90 16.00 -25.55
N GLU A 385 11.68 14.95 -25.89
CA GLU A 385 11.35 13.55 -25.58
C GLU A 385 11.25 13.29 -24.08
N GLU A 386 12.14 13.92 -23.28
CA GLU A 386 12.14 13.85 -21.82
C GLU A 386 11.15 14.82 -21.14
N ASN A 387 10.37 15.59 -21.94
CA ASN A 387 9.42 16.61 -21.46
C ASN A 387 10.08 17.70 -20.60
N ILE A 388 11.38 18.00 -20.79
CA ILE A 388 12.09 18.99 -19.98
C ILE A 388 11.53 20.39 -20.30
N PRO A 389 11.00 21.12 -19.32
CA PRO A 389 10.29 22.37 -19.59
C PRO A 389 11.19 23.52 -20.03
N TYR A 390 12.44 23.55 -19.52
CA TYR A 390 13.36 24.65 -19.81
C TYR A 390 14.69 24.15 -20.33
N VAL A 391 15.15 24.76 -21.42
CA VAL A 391 16.50 24.51 -21.98
C VAL A 391 17.30 25.80 -21.91
N PHE A 392 18.43 25.74 -21.23
CA PHE A 392 19.41 26.82 -21.19
C PHE A 392 20.48 26.56 -22.27
N ILE A 393 20.81 27.57 -23.05
CA ILE A 393 21.82 27.48 -24.08
C ILE A 393 22.88 28.55 -23.81
N LEU A 394 24.13 28.14 -23.70
CA LEU A 394 25.24 29.05 -23.46
C LEU A 394 26.35 28.84 -24.48
N GLY A 395 26.54 29.81 -25.33
CA GLY A 395 27.67 29.91 -26.24
C GLY A 395 28.74 30.89 -25.72
N GLU A 396 29.85 31.00 -26.43
CA GLU A 396 30.94 31.91 -26.11
C GLU A 396 30.50 33.41 -26.25
N ASP A 397 29.66 33.71 -27.21
CA ASP A 397 29.13 35.05 -27.45
C ASP A 397 28.18 35.49 -26.34
N GLU A 398 27.25 34.61 -25.91
CA GLU A 398 26.38 34.88 -24.78
C GLU A 398 27.18 35.05 -23.49
N LEU A 399 28.17 34.18 -23.27
CA LEU A 399 29.04 34.28 -22.10
C LEU A 399 29.82 35.60 -22.08
N ALA A 400 30.34 36.05 -23.21
CA ALA A 400 31.05 37.36 -23.31
C ALA A 400 30.17 38.57 -22.96
N GLN A 401 28.84 38.43 -23.16
CA GLN A 401 27.84 39.43 -22.81
C GLN A 401 27.21 39.21 -21.43
N ASN A 402 27.71 38.22 -20.65
CA ASN A 402 27.16 37.82 -19.35
C ASN A 402 25.69 37.39 -19.43
N ASN A 403 25.26 36.80 -20.54
CA ASN A 403 23.90 36.41 -20.79
C ASN A 403 23.80 34.90 -21.02
N ILE A 404 22.61 34.33 -20.84
CA ILE A 404 22.25 32.98 -21.21
C ILE A 404 20.88 32.96 -21.89
N SER A 405 20.74 32.14 -22.93
CA SER A 405 19.49 31.96 -23.63
C SER A 405 18.67 30.87 -22.94
N VAL A 406 17.42 31.18 -22.58
CA VAL A 406 16.47 30.29 -21.92
C VAL A 406 15.30 30.03 -22.83
N LYS A 407 15.07 28.78 -23.18
CA LYS A 407 13.97 28.34 -24.02
C LYS A 407 12.91 27.62 -23.18
N ASN A 408 11.70 28.16 -23.13
CA ASN A 408 10.52 27.46 -22.63
C ASN A 408 10.03 26.49 -23.71
N MET A 409 10.14 25.19 -23.47
CA MET A 409 9.85 24.16 -24.47
C MET A 409 8.36 24.01 -24.73
N LYS A 410 7.50 24.26 -23.72
CA LYS A 410 6.05 24.17 -23.80
C LYS A 410 5.47 25.36 -24.61
N GLU A 411 5.87 26.58 -24.28
CA GLU A 411 5.41 27.79 -24.95
C GLU A 411 6.15 28.09 -26.26
N LYS A 412 7.26 27.40 -26.52
CA LYS A 412 8.17 27.64 -27.67
C LYS A 412 8.71 29.08 -27.69
N LYS A 413 8.82 29.70 -26.53
CA LYS A 413 9.35 31.05 -26.32
C LYS A 413 10.82 30.96 -25.91
N GLN A 414 11.62 31.95 -26.34
CA GLN A 414 13.02 32.05 -25.96
C GLN A 414 13.28 33.46 -25.41
N ASP A 415 13.88 33.52 -24.23
CA ASP A 415 14.26 34.73 -23.54
C ASP A 415 15.77 34.73 -23.32
N ILE A 416 16.38 35.92 -23.18
CA ILE A 416 17.78 36.07 -22.82
C ILE A 416 17.82 36.70 -21.43
N ILE A 417 18.51 36.06 -20.50
CA ILE A 417 18.63 36.56 -19.12
C ILE A 417 20.08 36.73 -18.73
N ASP A 418 20.33 37.64 -17.80
CA ASP A 418 21.65 37.93 -17.22
C ASP A 418 22.04 36.78 -16.27
N ILE A 419 23.31 36.36 -16.32
CA ILE A 419 23.86 35.27 -15.53
C ILE A 419 24.07 35.73 -14.06
N ASP A 420 24.39 36.96 -13.79
CA ASP A 420 24.70 37.44 -12.44
C ASP A 420 23.49 37.36 -11.55
N ASN A 421 22.34 37.31 -11.82
CA ASN A 421 21.18 37.10 -10.97
C ASN A 421 20.25 36.02 -11.58
N ILE A 422 20.87 34.94 -12.07
CA ILE A 422 20.20 33.97 -12.90
C ILE A 422 18.95 33.34 -12.26
N ILE A 423 18.95 33.11 -10.95
CA ILE A 423 17.80 32.56 -10.23
C ILE A 423 16.62 33.57 -10.31
N GLU A 424 16.86 34.86 -9.92
CA GLU A 424 15.83 35.87 -9.90
C GLU A 424 15.31 36.16 -11.32
N ASN A 425 16.21 36.23 -12.30
CA ASN A 425 15.85 36.47 -13.69
C ASN A 425 15.08 35.32 -14.30
N PHE A 426 15.44 34.08 -13.95
CA PHE A 426 14.71 32.90 -14.39
C PHE A 426 13.29 32.83 -13.79
N GLU A 427 13.14 33.12 -12.49
CA GLU A 427 11.83 33.14 -11.84
C GLU A 427 10.85 34.17 -12.44
N LYS A 428 11.36 35.24 -13.05
CA LYS A 428 10.52 36.24 -13.73
C LYS A 428 9.96 35.78 -15.08
N ILE A 429 10.58 34.78 -15.70
CA ILE A 429 10.21 34.27 -17.03
C ILE A 429 9.65 32.83 -17.01
N LYS A 430 9.70 32.18 -15.85
CA LYS A 430 9.15 30.82 -15.59
C LYS A 430 7.60 30.83 -15.48
#